data_991cf96a9814333e5fa63c091d7e990d
#
_entry.id   991cf96a9814333e5fa63c091d7e990d
#
_cell.length_a   1.000
_cell.length_b   1.000
_cell.length_c   1.000
_cell.angle_alpha   90.00
_cell.angle_beta   90.00
_cell.angle_gamma   90.00
#
_symmetry.space_group_name_H-M   'P 1'
#
loop_
_entity.id
_entity.type
_entity.pdbx_description
1 polymer ?
#
loop_
_entity_poly.entity_id
_entity_poly.type
_entity_poly.pdbx_seq_one_letter_code
_entity_poly.pdbx_strand_id
1 'polypeptide(L)'
;MEKKDHNLPPEINKLFSLKGKTAIITGGTGLIGKKHCEALSQAGANVIVADISLKLTQEFAETLGDNALGIALDVTDSVFLEKAKKEILERFGTIDILVNNAAINDMFENPEMAAELSAFENYPIEYFRKSLEVNVLGVFLCSQIFGSEMAKQGSGSIINVASTYGMVGPDQNIYKNKEGEQTFFKSPSYPTTKGAILNFTRYLASYWGKQGVRVNTLSPGGVENSQDEFFVQNYSAKTLLGRMAKPTDYQGALIFLASDASAYMTGANLVVDGGWTAI
;
A
#
# COMPACT_ATOMS: atom_id res chain seq x y z
N MET A 1 -26.91 -19.88 25.93
CA MET A 1 -25.58 -20.31 25.45
C MET A 1 -24.65 -19.11 25.61
N GLU A 2 -23.82 -19.14 26.65
CA GLU A 2 -22.76 -18.14 26.84
C GLU A 2 -21.83 -18.18 25.62
N LYS A 3 -21.66 -17.03 24.95
CA LYS A 3 -20.59 -16.86 23.97
C LYS A 3 -19.27 -17.03 24.72
N LYS A 4 -18.60 -18.17 24.55
CA LYS A 4 -17.21 -18.30 24.95
C LYS A 4 -16.42 -17.24 24.21
N ASP A 5 -15.89 -16.27 24.94
CA ASP A 5 -14.87 -15.35 24.42
C ASP A 5 -13.67 -16.21 23.98
N HIS A 6 -13.56 -16.43 22.68
CA HIS A 6 -12.42 -17.14 22.08
C HIS A 6 -11.26 -16.13 21.90
N ASN A 7 -10.75 -15.61 23.03
CA ASN A 7 -9.50 -14.88 23.00
C ASN A 7 -8.38 -15.84 22.55
N LEU A 8 -7.59 -15.43 21.56
CA LEU A 8 -6.41 -16.19 21.15
C LEU A 8 -5.49 -16.40 22.34
N PRO A 9 -4.76 -17.54 22.41
CA PRO A 9 -3.75 -17.75 23.43
C PRO A 9 -2.78 -16.56 23.50
N PRO A 10 -2.33 -16.15 24.71
CA PRO A 10 -1.43 -14.99 24.89
C PRO A 10 -0.20 -15.02 23.97
N GLU A 11 0.39 -16.18 23.74
CA GLU A 11 1.54 -16.36 22.85
C GLU A 11 1.22 -16.01 21.39
N ILE A 12 0.04 -16.40 20.91
CA ILE A 12 -0.40 -16.07 19.55
C ILE A 12 -0.71 -14.58 19.45
N ASN A 13 -1.40 -14.00 20.43
CA ASN A 13 -1.66 -12.55 20.47
C ASN A 13 -0.35 -11.75 20.44
N LYS A 14 0.68 -12.21 21.13
CA LYS A 14 1.99 -11.57 21.17
C LYS A 14 2.64 -11.51 19.78
N LEU A 15 2.49 -12.58 18.96
CA LEU A 15 3.04 -12.61 17.60
C LEU A 15 2.50 -11.51 16.71
N PHE A 16 1.22 -11.12 16.87
CA PHE A 16 0.57 -10.08 16.08
C PHE A 16 0.58 -8.69 16.73
N SER A 17 1.08 -8.57 17.96
CA SER A 17 1.12 -7.30 18.69
C SER A 17 2.17 -6.35 18.09
N LEU A 18 1.77 -5.11 17.87
CA LEU A 18 2.65 -4.03 17.44
C LEU A 18 2.90 -3.00 18.57
N LYS A 19 2.62 -3.38 19.80
CA LYS A 19 2.79 -2.49 20.97
C LYS A 19 4.23 -2.00 21.08
N GLY A 20 4.39 -0.68 21.09
CA GLY A 20 5.70 -0.01 21.17
C GLY A 20 6.44 0.10 19.84
N LYS A 21 5.86 -0.39 18.73
CA LYS A 21 6.38 -0.21 17.37
C LYS A 21 5.91 1.10 16.76
N THR A 22 6.74 1.74 15.96
CA THR A 22 6.40 2.96 15.21
C THR A 22 6.28 2.65 13.73
N ALA A 23 5.10 2.90 13.17
CA ALA A 23 4.72 2.59 11.80
C ALA A 23 4.47 3.85 10.98
N ILE A 24 5.15 3.98 9.84
CA ILE A 24 4.94 5.05 8.86
C ILE A 24 4.08 4.50 7.71
N ILE A 25 2.98 5.18 7.38
CA ILE A 25 2.11 4.83 6.26
C ILE A 25 2.08 5.99 5.29
N THR A 26 2.69 5.85 4.11
CA THR A 26 2.62 6.85 3.06
C THR A 26 1.30 6.74 2.30
N GLY A 27 0.73 7.87 1.85
CA GLY A 27 -0.63 7.87 1.31
C GLY A 27 -1.68 7.50 2.37
N GLY A 28 -1.42 7.86 3.63
CA GLY A 28 -2.19 7.45 4.80
C GLY A 28 -3.62 7.99 4.85
N THR A 29 -3.94 9.03 4.08
CA THR A 29 -5.30 9.59 3.97
C THR A 29 -6.11 9.01 2.80
N GLY A 30 -5.48 8.17 1.97
CA GLY A 30 -6.13 7.48 0.84
C GLY A 30 -7.07 6.35 1.27
N LEU A 31 -7.79 5.77 0.29
CA LEU A 31 -8.81 4.76 0.52
C LEU A 31 -8.31 3.56 1.34
N ILE A 32 -7.22 2.93 0.91
CA ILE A 32 -6.60 1.79 1.61
C ILE A 32 -5.72 2.29 2.76
N GLY A 33 -5.02 3.43 2.57
CA GLY A 33 -4.11 4.01 3.55
C GLY A 33 -4.76 4.26 4.91
N LYS A 34 -5.98 4.80 4.94
CA LYS A 34 -6.76 4.99 6.18
C LYS A 34 -6.98 3.66 6.90
N LYS A 35 -7.33 2.61 6.17
CA LYS A 35 -7.56 1.27 6.75
C LYS A 35 -6.27 0.61 7.22
N HIS A 36 -5.16 0.91 6.57
CA HIS A 36 -3.83 0.51 7.02
C HIS A 36 -3.46 1.19 8.35
N CYS A 37 -3.67 2.51 8.46
CA CYS A 37 -3.44 3.24 9.70
C CYS A 37 -4.31 2.72 10.85
N GLU A 38 -5.62 2.55 10.61
CA GLU A 38 -6.55 1.98 11.61
C GLU A 38 -6.10 0.60 12.09
N ALA A 39 -5.71 -0.29 11.18
CA ALA A 39 -5.29 -1.65 11.52
C ALA A 39 -4.03 -1.68 12.38
N LEU A 40 -3.00 -0.91 12.01
CA LEU A 40 -1.75 -0.86 12.78
C LEU A 40 -1.92 -0.18 14.13
N SER A 41 -2.77 0.86 14.23
CA SER A 41 -3.15 1.49 15.50
C SER A 41 -3.87 0.51 16.42
N GLN A 42 -4.87 -0.22 15.91
CA GLN A 42 -5.60 -1.24 16.66
C GLN A 42 -4.71 -2.41 17.12
N ALA A 43 -3.65 -2.71 16.36
CA ALA A 43 -2.64 -3.69 16.75
C ALA A 43 -1.63 -3.15 17.80
N GLY A 44 -1.73 -1.86 18.16
CA GLY A 44 -0.95 -1.23 19.23
C GLY A 44 0.26 -0.41 18.78
N ALA A 45 0.43 -0.15 17.48
CA ALA A 45 1.52 0.67 16.98
C ALA A 45 1.29 2.17 17.23
N ASN A 46 2.38 2.92 17.38
CA ASN A 46 2.39 4.35 17.09
C ASN A 46 2.28 4.53 15.57
N VAL A 47 1.35 5.36 15.10
CA VAL A 47 1.03 5.48 13.67
C VAL A 47 1.38 6.86 13.13
N ILE A 48 2.22 6.90 12.12
CA ILE A 48 2.52 8.12 11.37
C ILE A 48 1.67 8.12 10.10
N VAL A 49 0.65 8.98 10.09
CA VAL A 49 -0.19 9.23 8.92
C VAL A 49 0.54 10.22 8.01
N ALA A 50 1.18 9.74 6.95
CA ALA A 50 1.98 10.56 6.04
C ALA A 50 1.27 10.71 4.69
N ASP A 51 1.02 11.97 4.28
CA ASP A 51 0.40 12.31 3.00
C ASP A 51 0.76 13.75 2.60
N ILE A 52 0.46 14.17 1.38
CA ILE A 52 0.77 15.52 0.90
C ILE A 52 0.02 16.64 1.65
N SER A 53 -1.18 16.36 2.16
CA SER A 53 -2.02 17.34 2.86
C SER A 53 -1.85 17.28 4.38
N LEU A 54 -1.13 18.24 4.97
CA LEU A 54 -0.97 18.32 6.43
C LEU A 54 -2.32 18.34 7.16
N LYS A 55 -3.27 19.10 6.64
CA LYS A 55 -4.61 19.22 7.25
C LYS A 55 -5.29 17.85 7.36
N LEU A 56 -5.35 17.10 6.24
CA LEU A 56 -6.01 15.78 6.22
C LEU A 56 -5.28 14.76 7.08
N THR A 57 -3.94 14.80 7.13
CA THR A 57 -3.17 13.87 7.96
C THR A 57 -3.39 14.13 9.44
N GLN A 58 -3.41 15.39 9.86
CA GLN A 58 -3.67 15.77 11.26
C GLN A 58 -5.10 15.43 11.69
N GLU A 59 -6.11 15.86 10.92
CA GLU A 59 -7.51 15.54 11.20
C GLU A 59 -7.74 14.01 11.32
N PHE A 60 -7.10 13.23 10.46
CA PHE A 60 -7.25 11.78 10.54
C PHE A 60 -6.44 11.16 11.70
N ALA A 61 -5.22 11.63 11.96
CA ALA A 61 -4.42 11.16 13.10
C ALA A 61 -5.13 11.39 14.44
N GLU A 62 -5.82 12.53 14.63
CA GLU A 62 -6.63 12.81 15.81
C GLU A 62 -7.69 11.73 16.06
N THR A 63 -8.28 11.16 15.01
CA THR A 63 -9.27 10.07 15.14
C THR A 63 -8.67 8.76 15.62
N LEU A 64 -7.34 8.59 15.47
CA LEU A 64 -6.61 7.38 15.89
C LEU A 64 -6.10 7.47 17.34
N GLY A 65 -6.13 8.65 17.94
CA GLY A 65 -5.73 8.91 19.33
C GLY A 65 -4.28 9.36 19.52
N ASP A 66 -3.82 9.41 20.78
CA ASP A 66 -2.56 10.05 21.17
C ASP A 66 -1.29 9.41 20.61
N ASN A 67 -1.37 8.16 20.19
CA ASN A 67 -0.28 7.40 19.58
C ASN A 67 -0.19 7.60 18.06
N ALA A 68 -0.89 8.60 17.51
CA ALA A 68 -0.82 8.93 16.09
C ALA A 68 -0.22 10.32 15.86
N LEU A 69 0.41 10.48 14.70
CA LEU A 69 0.98 11.74 14.23
C LEU A 69 0.66 11.93 12.75
N GLY A 70 0.02 13.05 12.42
CA GLY A 70 -0.21 13.46 11.04
C GLY A 70 0.93 14.34 10.55
N ILE A 71 1.58 13.98 9.44
CA ILE A 71 2.66 14.75 8.82
C ILE A 71 2.39 15.01 7.35
N ALA A 72 2.81 16.19 6.86
CA ALA A 72 2.89 16.45 5.43
C ALA A 72 4.13 15.75 4.87
N LEU A 73 3.96 14.94 3.83
CA LEU A 73 5.05 14.19 3.23
C LEU A 73 4.83 14.03 1.73
N ASP A 74 5.71 14.65 0.93
CA ASP A 74 5.86 14.30 -0.48
C ASP A 74 6.92 13.20 -0.59
N VAL A 75 6.52 12.02 -1.04
CA VAL A 75 7.41 10.86 -1.18
C VAL A 75 8.50 11.07 -2.22
N THR A 76 8.36 12.07 -3.09
CA THR A 76 9.33 12.41 -4.15
C THR A 76 10.38 13.43 -3.70
N ASP A 77 10.23 14.01 -2.50
CA ASP A 77 11.14 15.02 -1.97
C ASP A 77 11.95 14.48 -0.78
N SER A 78 13.24 14.22 -1.03
CA SER A 78 14.15 13.68 -0.01
C SER A 78 14.35 14.62 1.19
N VAL A 79 14.21 15.93 1.02
CA VAL A 79 14.35 16.91 2.11
C VAL A 79 13.18 16.79 3.08
N PHE A 80 11.93 16.63 2.55
CA PHE A 80 10.78 16.37 3.39
C PHE A 80 10.90 15.03 4.14
N LEU A 81 11.39 13.99 3.47
CA LEU A 81 11.59 12.67 4.08
C LEU A 81 12.60 12.70 5.22
N GLU A 82 13.74 13.38 5.06
CA GLU A 82 14.74 13.53 6.12
C GLU A 82 14.20 14.33 7.31
N LYS A 83 13.45 15.40 7.06
CA LYS A 83 12.79 16.19 8.11
C LYS A 83 11.78 15.33 8.88
N ALA A 84 10.93 14.57 8.16
CA ALA A 84 9.97 13.67 8.77
C ALA A 84 10.66 12.59 9.61
N LYS A 85 11.76 11.98 9.13
CA LYS A 85 12.54 11.02 9.90
C LYS A 85 13.01 11.60 11.23
N LYS A 86 13.55 12.81 11.22
CA LYS A 86 14.01 13.49 12.43
C LYS A 86 12.87 13.71 13.42
N GLU A 87 11.74 14.25 12.98
CA GLU A 87 10.57 14.51 13.80
C GLU A 87 10.02 13.22 14.44
N ILE A 88 9.93 12.12 13.65
CA ILE A 88 9.47 10.81 14.12
C ILE A 88 10.40 10.25 15.19
N LEU A 89 11.72 10.31 14.96
CA LEU A 89 12.70 9.81 15.93
C LEU A 89 12.75 10.65 17.21
N GLU A 90 12.57 11.96 17.12
CA GLU A 90 12.47 12.85 18.30
C GLU A 90 11.23 12.52 19.16
N ARG A 91 10.10 12.15 18.55
CA ARG A 91 8.85 11.88 19.25
C ARG A 91 8.73 10.44 19.75
N PHE A 92 9.13 9.45 18.96
CA PHE A 92 8.88 8.03 19.22
C PHE A 92 10.16 7.20 19.43
N GLY A 93 11.34 7.73 19.13
CA GLY A 93 12.63 7.11 19.35
C GLY A 93 13.02 6.03 18.34
N THR A 94 12.09 5.50 17.55
CA THR A 94 12.32 4.37 16.64
C THR A 94 11.43 4.47 15.39
N ILE A 95 11.85 3.78 14.32
CA ILE A 95 11.07 3.53 13.11
C ILE A 95 11.11 2.02 12.87
N ASP A 96 10.01 1.32 13.08
CA ASP A 96 9.98 -0.15 13.03
C ASP A 96 9.29 -0.68 11.77
N ILE A 97 8.30 0.05 11.26
CA ILE A 97 7.45 -0.39 10.15
C ILE A 97 7.33 0.75 9.13
N LEU A 98 7.55 0.42 7.86
CA LEU A 98 7.30 1.33 6.74
C LEU A 98 6.31 0.67 5.78
N VAL A 99 5.17 1.32 5.56
CA VAL A 99 4.19 0.92 4.53
C VAL A 99 4.26 1.91 3.37
N ASN A 100 4.95 1.52 2.30
CA ASN A 100 4.98 2.26 1.05
C ASN A 100 3.66 2.05 0.30
N ASN A 101 2.65 2.83 0.67
CA ASN A 101 1.30 2.74 0.12
C ASN A 101 0.97 3.90 -0.83
N ALA A 102 1.63 5.05 -0.72
CA ALA A 102 1.43 6.18 -1.63
C ALA A 102 1.63 5.75 -3.09
N ALA A 103 0.66 6.05 -3.91
CA ALA A 103 0.71 5.80 -5.35
C ALA A 103 -0.33 6.65 -6.06
N ILE A 104 -0.03 6.99 -7.31
CA ILE A 104 -1.01 7.56 -8.22
C ILE A 104 -1.44 6.51 -9.25
N ASN A 105 -2.67 6.65 -9.69
CA ASN A 105 -3.27 5.90 -10.77
C ASN A 105 -3.93 6.91 -11.70
N ASP A 106 -3.56 6.86 -12.97
CA ASP A 106 -4.00 7.89 -13.92
C ASP A 106 -5.51 7.91 -14.03
N MET A 107 -6.07 9.11 -13.89
CA MET A 107 -7.47 9.43 -14.08
C MET A 107 -7.53 10.50 -15.17
N PHE A 108 -8.33 10.28 -16.19
CA PHE A 108 -8.59 11.27 -17.24
C PHE A 108 -9.85 12.04 -16.84
N GLU A 109 -9.69 13.36 -16.64
CA GLU A 109 -10.78 14.23 -16.13
C GLU A 109 -11.93 14.37 -17.13
N ASN A 110 -11.63 14.29 -18.45
CA ASN A 110 -12.64 14.35 -19.50
C ASN A 110 -13.05 12.93 -19.93
N PRO A 111 -14.26 12.44 -19.56
CA PRO A 111 -14.74 11.11 -19.93
C PRO A 111 -14.84 10.88 -21.45
N GLU A 112 -15.14 11.94 -22.25
CA GLU A 112 -15.28 11.85 -23.69
C GLU A 112 -13.94 11.56 -24.38
N MET A 113 -12.84 12.03 -23.77
CA MET A 113 -11.48 11.80 -24.28
C MET A 113 -10.76 10.64 -23.56
N ALA A 114 -11.38 10.06 -22.55
CA ALA A 114 -10.72 9.07 -21.70
C ALA A 114 -10.27 7.84 -22.49
N ALA A 115 -11.11 7.34 -23.42
CA ALA A 115 -10.77 6.19 -24.27
C ALA A 115 -9.60 6.51 -25.20
N GLU A 116 -9.59 7.69 -25.82
CA GLU A 116 -8.53 8.14 -26.74
C GLU A 116 -7.21 8.36 -26.01
N LEU A 117 -7.21 9.14 -24.92
CA LEU A 117 -6.01 9.49 -24.16
C LEU A 117 -5.44 8.31 -23.36
N SER A 118 -6.27 7.33 -22.99
CA SER A 118 -5.80 6.13 -22.31
C SER A 118 -5.29 5.04 -23.26
N ALA A 119 -5.59 5.13 -24.57
CA ALA A 119 -5.03 4.23 -25.57
C ALA A 119 -3.50 4.34 -25.60
N PHE A 120 -2.81 3.20 -25.72
CA PHE A 120 -1.34 3.15 -25.62
C PHE A 120 -0.65 4.08 -26.62
N GLU A 121 -1.17 4.16 -27.84
CA GLU A 121 -0.63 4.96 -28.94
C GLU A 121 -0.69 6.47 -28.64
N ASN A 122 -1.65 6.91 -27.85
CA ASN A 122 -1.91 8.31 -27.52
C ASN A 122 -1.56 8.68 -26.07
N TYR A 123 -1.12 7.68 -25.27
CA TYR A 123 -0.89 7.87 -23.84
C TYR A 123 0.20 8.92 -23.56
N PRO A 124 -0.11 10.00 -22.81
CA PRO A 124 0.83 11.09 -22.60
C PRO A 124 2.05 10.67 -21.78
N ILE A 125 3.24 10.95 -22.31
CA ILE A 125 4.50 10.58 -21.65
C ILE A 125 4.64 11.18 -20.24
N GLU A 126 4.04 12.34 -20.00
CA GLU A 126 4.12 13.02 -18.71
C GLU A 126 3.39 12.24 -17.59
N TYR A 127 2.30 11.56 -17.92
CA TYR A 127 1.63 10.67 -16.97
C TYR A 127 2.50 9.46 -16.63
N PHE A 128 3.20 8.91 -17.64
CA PHE A 128 4.13 7.82 -17.40
C PHE A 128 5.28 8.24 -16.48
N ARG A 129 5.89 9.42 -16.76
CA ARG A 129 6.95 10.01 -15.94
C ARG A 129 6.48 10.26 -14.50
N LYS A 130 5.31 10.88 -14.35
CA LYS A 130 4.74 11.17 -13.03
C LYS A 130 4.47 9.89 -12.23
N SER A 131 3.96 8.86 -12.90
CA SER A 131 3.75 7.55 -12.27
C SER A 131 5.06 6.89 -11.83
N LEU A 132 6.13 6.96 -12.63
CA LEU A 132 7.46 6.49 -12.23
C LEU A 132 7.99 7.27 -11.03
N GLU A 133 7.83 8.58 -11.04
CA GLU A 133 8.29 9.46 -9.97
C GLU A 133 7.63 9.12 -8.62
N VAL A 134 6.31 9.03 -8.59
CA VAL A 134 5.59 8.75 -7.33
C VAL A 134 5.67 7.28 -6.95
N ASN A 135 5.31 6.37 -7.88
CA ASN A 135 5.10 4.96 -7.54
C ASN A 135 6.40 4.15 -7.45
N VAL A 136 7.51 4.62 -8.02
CA VAL A 136 8.80 3.93 -8.01
C VAL A 136 9.85 4.73 -7.26
N LEU A 137 10.13 5.97 -7.68
CA LEU A 137 11.14 6.81 -7.02
C LEU A 137 10.72 7.13 -5.58
N GLY A 138 9.44 7.44 -5.34
CA GLY A 138 8.92 7.66 -3.99
C GLY A 138 9.13 6.46 -3.06
N VAL A 139 8.85 5.24 -3.54
CA VAL A 139 9.11 4.00 -2.77
C VAL A 139 10.60 3.80 -2.52
N PHE A 140 11.44 4.10 -3.51
CA PHE A 140 12.89 4.05 -3.37
C PHE A 140 13.38 5.02 -2.28
N LEU A 141 12.99 6.30 -2.33
CA LEU A 141 13.43 7.33 -1.40
C LEU A 141 12.95 7.04 0.04
N CYS A 142 11.68 6.68 0.22
CA CYS A 142 11.15 6.29 1.52
C CYS A 142 11.92 5.09 2.09
N SER A 143 12.16 4.06 1.27
CA SER A 143 12.93 2.89 1.70
C SER A 143 14.37 3.26 2.02
N GLN A 144 15.02 4.10 1.22
CA GLN A 144 16.40 4.55 1.46
C GLN A 144 16.51 5.29 2.80
N ILE A 145 15.61 6.22 3.08
CA ILE A 145 15.70 7.12 4.24
C ILE A 145 15.23 6.42 5.52
N PHE A 146 14.06 5.82 5.52
CA PHE A 146 13.51 5.15 6.72
C PHE A 146 14.08 3.74 6.91
N GLY A 147 14.27 2.99 5.83
CA GLY A 147 14.86 1.65 5.88
C GLY A 147 16.33 1.65 6.31
N SER A 148 17.10 2.68 5.94
CA SER A 148 18.46 2.83 6.45
C SER A 148 18.50 3.01 7.96
N GLU A 149 17.49 3.65 8.55
CA GLU A 149 17.39 3.77 10.01
C GLU A 149 17.05 2.43 10.65
N MET A 150 16.09 1.68 10.07
CA MET A 150 15.79 0.31 10.51
C MET A 150 17.02 -0.61 10.44
N ALA A 151 17.84 -0.50 9.40
CA ALA A 151 19.08 -1.27 9.25
C ALA A 151 20.11 -0.93 10.33
N LYS A 152 20.24 0.34 10.73
CA LYS A 152 21.08 0.77 11.86
C LYS A 152 20.54 0.25 13.20
N GLN A 153 19.21 0.20 13.37
CA GLN A 153 18.55 -0.35 14.55
C GLN A 153 18.70 -1.88 14.66
N GLY A 154 19.04 -2.56 13.54
CA GLY A 154 19.12 -4.01 13.46
C GLY A 154 17.76 -4.71 13.41
N SER A 155 16.68 -3.99 13.14
CA SER A 155 15.33 -4.55 13.03
C SER A 155 14.39 -3.64 12.24
N GLY A 156 13.47 -4.21 11.49
CA GLY A 156 12.43 -3.46 10.77
C GLY A 156 11.58 -4.34 9.85
N SER A 157 10.43 -3.80 9.45
CA SER A 157 9.56 -4.40 8.43
C SER A 157 9.14 -3.35 7.41
N ILE A 158 9.53 -3.53 6.16
CA ILE A 158 9.10 -2.71 5.03
C ILE A 158 8.05 -3.49 4.24
N ILE A 159 6.88 -2.89 4.05
CA ILE A 159 5.78 -3.43 3.28
C ILE A 159 5.55 -2.53 2.06
N ASN A 160 5.85 -3.02 0.88
CA ASN A 160 5.60 -2.31 -0.37
C ASN A 160 4.24 -2.71 -0.92
N VAL A 161 3.33 -1.75 -1.10
CA VAL A 161 2.01 -2.02 -1.67
C VAL A 161 2.09 -1.99 -3.19
N ALA A 162 2.08 -3.19 -3.80
CA ALA A 162 2.02 -3.36 -5.26
C ALA A 162 0.57 -3.44 -5.75
N SER A 163 0.26 -4.41 -6.59
CA SER A 163 -1.07 -4.69 -7.16
C SER A 163 -1.05 -6.05 -7.87
N THR A 164 -2.22 -6.67 -8.10
CA THR A 164 -2.37 -7.74 -9.07
C THR A 164 -1.79 -7.36 -10.43
N TYR A 165 -1.96 -6.11 -10.86
CA TYR A 165 -1.42 -5.61 -12.13
C TYR A 165 0.11 -5.42 -12.15
N GLY A 166 0.79 -5.62 -11.03
CA GLY A 166 2.24 -5.80 -11.00
C GLY A 166 2.70 -7.22 -11.41
N MET A 167 1.78 -8.19 -11.43
CA MET A 167 2.05 -9.60 -11.72
C MET A 167 1.49 -10.03 -13.08
N VAL A 168 0.33 -9.48 -13.46
CA VAL A 168 -0.38 -9.79 -14.70
C VAL A 168 -0.78 -8.52 -15.43
N GLY A 169 -0.93 -8.60 -16.75
CA GLY A 169 -1.47 -7.50 -17.55
C GLY A 169 -2.94 -7.24 -17.22
N PRO A 170 -3.39 -5.98 -17.30
CA PRO A 170 -4.81 -5.65 -17.17
C PRO A 170 -5.63 -6.31 -18.28
N ASP A 171 -6.76 -6.92 -17.94
CA ASP A 171 -7.75 -7.29 -18.94
C ASP A 171 -8.55 -6.05 -19.35
N GLN A 172 -8.28 -5.55 -20.54
CA GLN A 172 -8.91 -4.32 -21.03
C GLN A 172 -10.42 -4.49 -21.29
N ASN A 173 -10.93 -5.72 -21.39
CA ASN A 173 -12.35 -5.95 -21.65
C ASN A 173 -13.25 -5.57 -20.47
N ILE A 174 -12.73 -5.54 -19.24
CA ILE A 174 -13.53 -5.14 -18.08
C ILE A 174 -13.87 -3.63 -18.06
N TYR A 175 -13.20 -2.84 -18.90
CA TYR A 175 -13.41 -1.39 -19.04
C TYR A 175 -14.33 -1.01 -20.22
N LYS A 176 -15.06 -1.99 -20.77
CA LYS A 176 -16.11 -1.75 -21.75
C LYS A 176 -17.44 -1.38 -21.06
N ASN A 177 -18.25 -0.58 -21.75
CA ASN A 177 -19.62 -0.30 -21.34
C ASN A 177 -20.59 -1.46 -21.70
N LYS A 178 -21.87 -1.29 -21.37
CA LYS A 178 -22.91 -2.30 -21.64
C LYS A 178 -23.13 -2.56 -23.13
N GLU A 179 -22.81 -1.58 -23.96
CA GLU A 179 -22.88 -1.63 -25.44
C GLU A 179 -21.66 -2.34 -26.05
N GLY A 180 -20.65 -2.70 -25.21
CA GLY A 180 -19.40 -3.35 -25.65
C GLY A 180 -18.35 -2.39 -26.17
N GLU A 181 -18.54 -1.09 -26.04
CA GLU A 181 -17.58 -0.07 -26.44
C GLU A 181 -16.52 0.13 -25.39
N GLN A 182 -15.28 0.35 -25.81
CA GLN A 182 -14.17 0.65 -24.92
C GLN A 182 -14.24 2.10 -24.43
N THR A 183 -14.53 2.30 -23.17
CA THR A 183 -14.66 3.64 -22.56
C THR A 183 -13.36 4.12 -21.92
N PHE A 184 -12.47 3.18 -21.59
CA PHE A 184 -11.20 3.46 -20.93
C PHE A 184 -10.23 2.29 -21.14
N PHE A 185 -8.95 2.58 -21.27
CA PHE A 185 -7.89 1.58 -21.18
C PHE A 185 -7.12 1.76 -19.87
N LYS A 186 -6.86 0.67 -19.17
CA LYS A 186 -5.96 0.74 -18.02
C LYS A 186 -4.59 1.16 -18.51
N SER A 187 -4.07 2.25 -17.93
CA SER A 187 -2.83 2.89 -18.35
C SER A 187 -1.62 1.94 -18.30
N PRO A 188 -0.63 2.11 -19.18
CA PRO A 188 0.60 1.30 -19.18
C PRO A 188 1.50 1.60 -17.98
N SER A 189 1.41 2.80 -17.41
CA SER A 189 2.23 3.27 -16.29
C SER A 189 1.98 2.46 -15.02
N TYR A 190 0.71 2.21 -14.70
CA TYR A 190 0.33 1.56 -13.44
C TYR A 190 0.88 0.13 -13.32
N PRO A 191 0.61 -0.81 -14.26
CA PRO A 191 1.18 -2.16 -14.18
C PRO A 191 2.71 -2.16 -14.23
N THR A 192 3.32 -1.26 -15.03
CA THR A 192 4.78 -1.14 -15.12
C THR A 192 5.38 -0.74 -13.78
N THR A 193 4.84 0.30 -13.13
CA THR A 193 5.34 0.76 -11.82
C THR A 193 5.10 -0.25 -10.72
N LYS A 194 3.95 -0.91 -10.69
CA LYS A 194 3.64 -1.95 -9.70
C LYS A 194 4.46 -3.23 -9.90
N GLY A 195 4.82 -3.56 -11.14
CA GLY A 195 5.76 -4.64 -11.45
C GLY A 195 7.19 -4.34 -10.98
N ALA A 196 7.65 -3.11 -11.12
CA ALA A 196 8.96 -2.67 -10.63
C ALA A 196 9.11 -2.88 -9.11
N ILE A 197 8.04 -2.64 -8.33
CA ILE A 197 8.02 -2.79 -6.88
C ILE A 197 8.26 -4.24 -6.44
N LEU A 198 7.77 -5.23 -7.18
CA LEU A 198 7.98 -6.65 -6.86
C LEU A 198 9.46 -7.03 -6.85
N ASN A 199 10.22 -6.57 -7.84
CA ASN A 199 11.64 -6.89 -7.91
C ASN A 199 12.48 -6.00 -6.98
N PHE A 200 12.08 -4.74 -6.80
CA PHE A 200 12.73 -3.85 -5.83
C PHE A 200 12.61 -4.39 -4.39
N THR A 201 11.48 -4.98 -4.04
CA THR A 201 11.29 -5.70 -2.76
C THR A 201 12.33 -6.81 -2.55
N ARG A 202 12.57 -7.65 -3.58
CA ARG A 202 13.59 -8.72 -3.52
C ARG A 202 15.00 -8.16 -3.37
N TYR A 203 15.30 -7.07 -4.10
CA TYR A 203 16.58 -6.39 -3.97
C TYR A 203 16.84 -5.93 -2.52
N LEU A 204 15.89 -5.20 -1.92
CA LEU A 204 16.02 -4.71 -0.55
C LEU A 204 16.09 -5.85 0.47
N ALA A 205 15.29 -6.91 0.31
CA ALA A 205 15.32 -8.10 1.17
C ALA A 205 16.70 -8.76 1.14
N SER A 206 17.31 -8.89 -0.04
CA SER A 206 18.67 -9.39 -0.20
C SER A 206 19.72 -8.47 0.44
N TYR A 207 19.53 -7.16 0.32
CA TYR A 207 20.49 -6.17 0.77
C TYR A 207 20.48 -6.00 2.30
N TRP A 208 19.30 -5.94 2.93
CA TRP A 208 19.13 -5.66 4.36
C TRP A 208 18.76 -6.86 5.23
N GLY A 209 18.51 -8.03 4.66
CA GLY A 209 18.06 -9.20 5.44
C GLY A 209 18.98 -9.57 6.58
N LYS A 210 20.31 -9.55 6.37
CA LYS A 210 21.31 -9.83 7.40
C LYS A 210 21.43 -8.71 8.45
N GLN A 211 20.84 -7.55 8.19
CA GLN A 211 20.77 -6.41 9.10
C GLN A 211 19.43 -6.37 9.86
N GLY A 212 18.67 -7.49 9.84
CA GLY A 212 17.43 -7.62 10.59
C GLY A 212 16.20 -6.92 9.96
N VAL A 213 16.29 -6.40 8.73
CA VAL A 213 15.16 -5.74 8.07
C VAL A 213 14.51 -6.70 7.09
N ARG A 214 13.22 -6.99 7.31
CA ARG A 214 12.38 -7.75 6.39
C ARG A 214 11.74 -6.80 5.38
N VAL A 215 11.68 -7.21 4.13
CA VAL A 215 11.04 -6.43 3.07
C VAL A 215 10.12 -7.35 2.26
N ASN A 216 8.83 -7.07 2.27
CA ASN A 216 7.83 -7.87 1.56
C ASN A 216 6.89 -6.98 0.76
N THR A 217 6.20 -7.58 -0.18
CA THR A 217 5.16 -6.92 -0.96
C THR A 217 3.79 -7.40 -0.51
N LEU A 218 2.85 -6.48 -0.38
CA LEU A 218 1.42 -6.75 -0.35
C LEU A 218 0.84 -6.40 -1.72
N SER A 219 0.22 -7.37 -2.41
CA SER A 219 -0.41 -7.18 -3.72
C SER A 219 -1.92 -7.28 -3.61
N PRO A 220 -2.63 -6.14 -3.44
CA PRO A 220 -4.08 -6.12 -3.37
C PRO A 220 -4.72 -6.33 -4.75
N GLY A 221 -5.90 -6.93 -4.75
CA GLY A 221 -6.85 -6.91 -5.86
C GLY A 221 -7.58 -5.57 -5.96
N GLY A 222 -8.54 -5.47 -6.89
CA GLY A 222 -9.34 -4.26 -7.06
C GLY A 222 -10.27 -3.99 -5.88
N VAL A 223 -10.24 -2.75 -5.40
CA VAL A 223 -11.06 -2.29 -4.28
C VAL A 223 -12.29 -1.58 -4.81
N GLU A 224 -13.45 -1.94 -4.30
CA GLU A 224 -14.71 -1.25 -4.59
C GLU A 224 -14.69 0.16 -3.98
N ASN A 225 -14.95 1.15 -4.81
CA ASN A 225 -14.94 2.57 -4.45
C ASN A 225 -15.85 3.38 -5.39
N SER A 226 -17.13 3.09 -5.37
CA SER A 226 -18.15 3.81 -6.16
C SER A 226 -17.92 3.77 -7.69
N GLN A 227 -17.27 2.74 -8.20
CA GLN A 227 -17.18 2.51 -9.65
C GLN A 227 -18.55 2.18 -10.23
N ASP A 228 -18.66 2.33 -11.55
CA ASP A 228 -19.86 1.90 -12.30
C ASP A 228 -20.21 0.43 -12.02
N GLU A 229 -21.50 0.16 -11.87
CA GLU A 229 -22.02 -1.17 -11.50
C GLU A 229 -21.61 -2.26 -12.50
N PHE A 230 -21.60 -1.93 -13.79
CA PHE A 230 -21.19 -2.87 -14.83
C PHE A 230 -19.69 -3.22 -14.74
N PHE A 231 -18.84 -2.24 -14.44
CA PHE A 231 -17.44 -2.50 -14.13
C PHE A 231 -17.29 -3.40 -12.91
N VAL A 232 -18.03 -3.13 -11.82
CA VAL A 232 -17.99 -3.95 -10.59
C VAL A 232 -18.42 -5.39 -10.90
N GLN A 233 -19.45 -5.61 -11.71
CA GLN A 233 -19.88 -6.93 -12.15
C GLN A 233 -18.80 -7.65 -12.96
N ASN A 234 -18.22 -6.97 -13.97
CA ASN A 234 -17.17 -7.53 -14.82
C ASN A 234 -15.91 -7.88 -14.03
N TYR A 235 -15.51 -7.01 -13.09
CA TYR A 235 -14.37 -7.29 -12.21
C TYR A 235 -14.67 -8.48 -11.30
N SER A 236 -15.82 -8.50 -10.65
CA SER A 236 -16.24 -9.55 -9.71
C SER A 236 -16.33 -10.93 -10.38
N ALA A 237 -16.80 -10.98 -11.63
CA ALA A 237 -16.86 -12.23 -12.40
C ALA A 237 -15.48 -12.88 -12.65
N LYS A 238 -14.41 -12.12 -12.57
CA LYS A 238 -13.02 -12.61 -12.71
C LYS A 238 -12.35 -12.96 -11.39
N THR A 239 -12.97 -12.67 -10.26
CA THR A 239 -12.47 -13.09 -8.95
C THR A 239 -13.10 -14.41 -8.54
N LEU A 240 -12.35 -15.34 -8.00
CA LEU A 240 -12.89 -16.61 -7.49
C LEU A 240 -13.85 -16.40 -6.30
N LEU A 241 -13.67 -15.32 -5.54
CA LEU A 241 -14.58 -14.95 -4.45
C LEU A 241 -15.82 -14.19 -4.93
N GLY A 242 -15.98 -13.91 -6.23
CA GLY A 242 -17.17 -13.33 -6.84
C GLY A 242 -17.47 -11.88 -6.43
N ARG A 243 -16.48 -11.15 -5.93
CA ARG A 243 -16.63 -9.75 -5.51
C ARG A 243 -15.34 -8.95 -5.62
N MET A 244 -15.44 -7.66 -5.72
CA MET A 244 -14.31 -6.76 -5.46
C MET A 244 -13.98 -6.74 -3.96
N ALA A 245 -12.78 -6.33 -3.63
CA ALA A 245 -12.35 -6.22 -2.24
C ALA A 245 -12.94 -4.97 -1.55
N LYS A 246 -13.18 -5.08 -0.26
CA LYS A 246 -13.39 -3.93 0.62
C LYS A 246 -12.03 -3.39 1.07
N PRO A 247 -11.90 -2.09 1.39
CA PRO A 247 -10.64 -1.53 1.90
C PRO A 247 -10.11 -2.25 3.15
N THR A 248 -11.00 -2.90 3.92
CA THR A 248 -10.66 -3.65 5.16
C THR A 248 -10.13 -5.06 4.91
N ASP A 249 -10.28 -5.63 3.70
CA ASP A 249 -9.85 -7.01 3.41
C ASP A 249 -8.34 -7.19 3.50
N TYR A 250 -7.56 -6.12 3.50
CA TYR A 250 -6.09 -6.14 3.57
C TYR A 250 -5.51 -5.97 4.97
N GLN A 251 -6.33 -5.61 5.97
CA GLN A 251 -5.88 -5.27 7.31
C GLN A 251 -5.14 -6.45 7.99
N GLY A 252 -5.71 -7.65 7.92
CA GLY A 252 -5.08 -8.84 8.51
C GLY A 252 -3.73 -9.20 7.87
N ALA A 253 -3.65 -9.12 6.54
CA ALA A 253 -2.41 -9.36 5.80
C ALA A 253 -1.32 -8.30 6.14
N LEU A 254 -1.72 -7.05 6.30
CA LEU A 254 -0.81 -5.98 6.69
C LEU A 254 -0.26 -6.20 8.11
N ILE A 255 -1.13 -6.49 9.10
CA ILE A 255 -0.69 -6.79 10.47
C ILE A 255 0.27 -7.99 10.48
N PHE A 256 -0.04 -9.05 9.72
CA PHE A 256 0.84 -10.21 9.58
C PHE A 256 2.23 -9.81 9.08
N LEU A 257 2.32 -9.03 7.98
CA LEU A 257 3.60 -8.59 7.42
C LEU A 257 4.36 -7.63 8.35
N ALA A 258 3.65 -6.81 9.11
CA ALA A 258 4.23 -5.82 10.03
C ALA A 258 4.76 -6.46 11.32
N SER A 259 4.22 -7.59 11.74
CA SER A 259 4.46 -8.21 13.05
C SER A 259 5.45 -9.37 13.01
N ASP A 260 5.77 -9.91 14.19
CA ASP A 260 6.63 -11.07 14.37
C ASP A 260 5.99 -12.37 13.85
N ALA A 261 4.67 -12.37 13.56
CA ALA A 261 4.00 -13.49 12.90
C ALA A 261 4.61 -13.83 11.53
N SER A 262 5.30 -12.88 10.90
CA SER A 262 6.03 -13.07 9.65
C SER A 262 7.56 -12.96 9.80
N ALA A 263 8.11 -13.27 10.99
CA ALA A 263 9.54 -13.09 11.30
C ALA A 263 10.50 -13.83 10.34
N TYR A 264 10.06 -14.94 9.74
CA TYR A 264 10.87 -15.70 8.76
C TYR A 264 10.47 -15.45 7.31
N MET A 265 9.81 -14.31 7.02
CA MET A 265 9.34 -13.95 5.69
C MET A 265 10.00 -12.65 5.21
N THR A 266 10.78 -12.74 4.13
CA THR A 266 11.37 -11.58 3.45
C THR A 266 11.52 -11.86 1.96
N GLY A 267 11.44 -10.83 1.12
CA GLY A 267 11.48 -10.93 -0.35
C GLY A 267 10.24 -11.55 -0.99
N ALA A 268 9.20 -11.79 -0.21
CA ALA A 268 7.98 -12.44 -0.67
C ALA A 268 6.94 -11.44 -1.18
N ASN A 269 6.01 -11.96 -1.99
CA ASN A 269 4.82 -11.25 -2.43
C ASN A 269 3.57 -11.93 -1.83
N LEU A 270 2.89 -11.25 -0.92
CA LEU A 270 1.63 -11.70 -0.35
C LEU A 270 0.48 -11.16 -1.20
N VAL A 271 -0.12 -12.05 -1.97
CA VAL A 271 -1.24 -11.75 -2.86
C VAL A 271 -2.56 -11.85 -2.10
N VAL A 272 -3.37 -10.78 -2.17
CA VAL A 272 -4.71 -10.73 -1.56
C VAL A 272 -5.66 -10.14 -2.59
N ASP A 273 -6.16 -10.95 -3.51
CA ASP A 273 -6.83 -10.52 -4.73
C ASP A 273 -8.15 -11.24 -5.04
N GLY A 274 -8.66 -12.02 -4.08
CA GLY A 274 -9.89 -12.78 -4.27
C GLY A 274 -9.77 -13.92 -5.30
N GLY A 275 -8.52 -14.31 -5.63
CA GLY A 275 -8.23 -15.36 -6.61
C GLY A 275 -8.14 -14.85 -8.06
N TRP A 276 -8.09 -13.54 -8.28
CA TRP A 276 -7.95 -12.94 -9.62
C TRP A 276 -6.78 -13.53 -10.42
N THR A 277 -5.63 -13.74 -9.78
CA THR A 277 -4.41 -14.24 -10.44
C THR A 277 -4.20 -15.75 -10.31
N ALA A 278 -5.16 -16.48 -9.75
CA ALA A 278 -5.02 -17.90 -9.50
C ALA A 278 -5.36 -18.80 -10.72
N ILE A 279 -6.08 -18.25 -11.71
CA ILE A 279 -6.51 -18.93 -12.94
C ILE A 279 -6.29 -18.05 -14.17
#